data_75aa4c478772e9373f6f05eec26e39a6
#
_entry.id   75aa4c478772e9373f6f05eec26e39a6
#
_cell.length_a   1.000
_cell.length_b   1.000
_cell.length_c   1.000
_cell.angle_alpha   90.00
_cell.angle_beta   90.00
_cell.angle_gamma   90.00
#
_symmetry.space_group_name_H-M   'P 1'
#
loop_
_entity.id
_entity.type
_entity.pdbx_description
1 polymer ?
#
loop_
_entity_poly.entity_id
_entity_poly.type
_entity_poly.pdbx_seq_one_letter_code
_entity_poly.pdbx_strand_id
1 'polypeptide(L)'
;MKKLFLLFFTFSFIYSNAQKVIAIKCGKLLDAKTGIIQTNQTIYVKGNTILNIGGNIKADTVIDLSNAFVMPGMIDCHTHVLLQGDITSDDYNAQILKESIPYRTIRAVKSCYQSLMNGFTTIRDLGTEGAGFADVDLKKAIDNGEMVGPRLIVSTLALNTTGHYPIKSSEFAWELKMPKGVQEITGADEGRKAVRQQIEAGADWIKIYADRGYYRLEDGSFRSLPNFTPEEIQAIGDETIRSKKKMAAHAMTPDGIIAAINAGASTIEHGSGMNEECMKLMVSKGIFWCPTLFVNAYVAEGRAKLGSPINLYFQQSIESTFKKAMNAGVKLAYGTDIGGYDWKLPQAKDFEYFVQWGLDPVKAIQTATTTAAELLNMKGKIGEIVPGAYADIIATSMDPTKDIKALQNINWVMKGGVVYKNLLSSIH
;
A
#
# COMPACT_ATOMS: atom_id res chain seq x y z
N MET A 1 -69.76 -23.16 -20.71
CA MET A 1 -68.58 -22.50 -21.26
C MET A 1 -67.38 -22.73 -20.36
N LYS A 2 -66.53 -23.72 -20.70
CA LYS A 2 -65.29 -24.03 -19.91
C LYS A 2 -64.15 -23.18 -20.49
N LYS A 3 -63.56 -22.29 -19.67
CA LYS A 3 -62.37 -21.51 -20.06
C LYS A 3 -61.12 -22.37 -19.79
N LEU A 4 -60.44 -22.71 -20.88
CA LEU A 4 -59.14 -23.39 -20.87
C LEU A 4 -58.05 -22.35 -20.58
N PHE A 5 -57.37 -22.44 -19.41
CA PHE A 5 -56.18 -21.63 -19.13
C PHE A 5 -54.94 -22.35 -19.65
N LEU A 6 -54.34 -21.78 -20.69
CA LEU A 6 -53.06 -22.26 -21.25
C LEU A 6 -51.95 -21.64 -20.41
N LEU A 7 -51.23 -22.46 -19.62
CA LEU A 7 -50.04 -22.04 -18.90
C LEU A 7 -48.82 -22.06 -19.87
N PHE A 8 -48.32 -20.91 -20.26
CA PHE A 8 -47.06 -20.80 -21.01
C PHE A 8 -45.89 -20.91 -20.01
N PHE A 9 -45.19 -22.05 -20.01
CA PHE A 9 -43.91 -22.23 -19.36
C PHE A 9 -42.81 -21.61 -20.23
N THR A 10 -42.35 -20.40 -19.90
CA THR A 10 -41.14 -19.85 -20.51
C THR A 10 -39.90 -20.49 -19.88
N PHE A 11 -39.27 -21.41 -20.60
CA PHE A 11 -37.93 -21.92 -20.25
C PHE A 11 -36.92 -20.81 -20.49
N SER A 12 -36.49 -20.09 -19.43
CA SER A 12 -35.33 -19.22 -19.47
C SER A 12 -34.07 -20.10 -19.49
N PHE A 13 -33.47 -20.27 -20.66
CA PHE A 13 -32.16 -20.85 -20.78
C PHE A 13 -31.15 -19.86 -20.12
N ILE A 14 -30.73 -20.17 -18.90
CA ILE A 14 -29.55 -19.53 -18.29
C ILE A 14 -28.33 -20.06 -19.05
N TYR A 15 -27.83 -19.29 -20.00
CA TYR A 15 -26.52 -19.54 -20.60
C TYR A 15 -25.47 -19.33 -19.50
N SER A 16 -25.12 -20.40 -18.79
CA SER A 16 -23.92 -20.44 -17.98
C SER A 16 -22.72 -20.38 -18.92
N ASN A 17 -22.17 -19.19 -19.15
CA ASN A 17 -20.87 -19.08 -19.78
C ASN A 17 -19.86 -19.75 -18.84
N ALA A 18 -19.49 -21.00 -19.15
CA ALA A 18 -18.44 -21.70 -18.42
C ALA A 18 -17.16 -20.85 -18.52
N GLN A 19 -16.71 -20.32 -17.38
CA GLN A 19 -15.46 -19.53 -17.35
C GLN A 19 -14.29 -20.38 -17.87
N LYS A 20 -13.56 -19.84 -18.84
CA LYS A 20 -12.39 -20.49 -19.45
C LYS A 20 -11.32 -20.76 -18.41
N VAL A 21 -10.64 -21.90 -18.58
CA VAL A 21 -9.48 -22.27 -17.77
C VAL A 21 -8.22 -21.85 -18.51
N ILE A 22 -7.34 -21.12 -17.82
CA ILE A 22 -6.02 -20.71 -18.33
C ILE A 22 -4.97 -21.54 -17.61
N ALA A 23 -4.07 -22.18 -18.35
CA ALA A 23 -2.88 -22.86 -17.82
C ALA A 23 -1.66 -21.95 -18.01
N ILE A 24 -0.93 -21.67 -16.95
CA ILE A 24 0.31 -20.88 -16.94
C ILE A 24 1.46 -21.84 -16.63
N LYS A 25 2.31 -22.16 -17.62
CA LYS A 25 3.51 -22.97 -17.46
C LYS A 25 4.63 -22.11 -16.89
N CYS A 26 5.16 -22.48 -15.72
CA CYS A 26 6.18 -21.72 -15.01
C CYS A 26 7.53 -22.47 -15.04
N GLY A 27 8.60 -21.78 -15.43
CA GLY A 27 9.96 -22.33 -15.30
C GLY A 27 10.39 -22.43 -13.84
N LYS A 28 10.27 -21.33 -13.12
CA LYS A 28 10.43 -21.23 -11.67
C LYS A 28 9.19 -20.59 -11.07
N LEU A 29 8.68 -21.15 -9.99
CA LEU A 29 7.53 -20.65 -9.23
C LEU A 29 7.94 -20.49 -7.77
N LEU A 30 7.85 -19.26 -7.25
CA LEU A 30 8.05 -18.98 -5.84
C LEU A 30 6.80 -19.32 -5.03
N ASP A 31 6.92 -20.25 -4.11
CA ASP A 31 6.02 -20.34 -2.97
C ASP A 31 6.41 -19.25 -1.97
N ALA A 32 5.70 -18.12 -1.98
CA ALA A 32 6.04 -16.97 -1.15
C ALA A 32 5.88 -17.26 0.35
N LYS A 33 5.06 -18.25 0.74
CA LYS A 33 4.88 -18.62 2.15
C LYS A 33 6.07 -19.36 2.72
N THR A 34 6.58 -20.33 1.98
CA THR A 34 7.71 -21.16 2.43
C THR A 34 9.06 -20.64 1.96
N GLY A 35 9.09 -19.82 0.91
CA GLY A 35 10.30 -19.36 0.24
C GLY A 35 10.89 -20.39 -0.72
N ILE A 36 10.22 -21.52 -0.92
CA ILE A 36 10.71 -22.60 -1.79
C ILE A 36 10.44 -22.25 -3.25
N ILE A 37 11.46 -22.41 -4.09
CA ILE A 37 11.33 -22.27 -5.54
C ILE A 37 11.05 -23.65 -6.14
N GLN A 38 9.87 -23.80 -6.72
CA GLN A 38 9.46 -24.98 -7.46
C GLN A 38 9.79 -24.80 -8.94
N THR A 39 10.10 -25.88 -9.66
CA THR A 39 10.38 -25.86 -11.10
C THR A 39 9.31 -26.61 -11.87
N ASN A 40 9.08 -26.18 -13.13
CA ASN A 40 8.19 -26.87 -14.07
C ASN A 40 6.77 -27.08 -13.52
N GLN A 41 6.25 -26.09 -12.80
CA GLN A 41 4.88 -26.10 -12.31
C GLN A 41 3.91 -25.49 -13.35
N THR A 42 2.66 -25.90 -13.28
CA THR A 42 1.57 -25.27 -14.05
C THR A 42 0.54 -24.71 -13.07
N ILE A 43 0.23 -23.42 -13.20
CA ILE A 43 -0.84 -22.76 -12.45
C ILE A 43 -2.08 -22.78 -13.34
N TYR A 44 -3.21 -23.26 -12.80
CA TYR A 44 -4.49 -23.20 -13.47
C TYR A 44 -5.35 -22.09 -12.88
N VAL A 45 -5.85 -21.21 -13.75
CA VAL A 45 -6.69 -20.07 -13.37
C VAL A 45 -8.08 -20.26 -13.98
N LYS A 46 -9.13 -20.01 -13.19
CA LYS A 46 -10.51 -19.99 -13.65
C LYS A 46 -11.21 -18.71 -13.18
N GLY A 47 -11.67 -17.91 -14.14
CA GLY A 47 -12.19 -16.59 -13.83
C GLY A 47 -11.12 -15.72 -13.15
N ASN A 48 -11.39 -15.20 -11.97
CA ASN A 48 -10.49 -14.32 -11.24
C ASN A 48 -9.64 -15.01 -10.15
N THR A 49 -9.72 -16.36 -10.04
CA THR A 49 -9.05 -17.11 -8.96
C THR A 49 -8.16 -18.21 -9.49
N ILE A 50 -7.20 -18.60 -8.67
CA ILE A 50 -6.37 -19.77 -8.87
C ILE A 50 -7.21 -21.01 -8.60
N LEU A 51 -7.29 -21.90 -9.59
CA LEU A 51 -8.02 -23.15 -9.50
C LEU A 51 -7.15 -24.26 -8.85
N ASN A 52 -5.92 -24.41 -9.34
CA ASN A 52 -4.98 -25.42 -8.85
C ASN A 52 -3.55 -25.11 -9.28
N ILE A 53 -2.58 -25.80 -8.65
CA ILE A 53 -1.17 -25.80 -9.02
C ILE A 53 -0.75 -27.25 -9.23
N GLY A 54 -0.07 -27.52 -10.35
CA GLY A 54 0.29 -28.88 -10.74
C GLY A 54 -0.89 -29.73 -11.21
N GLY A 55 -0.64 -30.99 -11.53
CA GLY A 55 -1.62 -31.90 -12.12
C GLY A 55 -1.82 -31.67 -13.62
N ASN A 56 -2.85 -32.32 -14.19
CA ASN A 56 -3.19 -32.24 -15.62
C ASN A 56 -4.67 -31.87 -15.75
N ILE A 57 -4.95 -30.56 -15.77
CA ILE A 57 -6.30 -30.01 -15.96
C ILE A 57 -6.39 -29.54 -17.42
N LYS A 58 -7.49 -29.89 -18.11
CA LYS A 58 -7.75 -29.38 -19.46
C LYS A 58 -7.94 -27.87 -19.41
N ALA A 59 -7.12 -27.15 -20.16
CA ALA A 59 -7.18 -25.70 -20.28
C ALA A 59 -7.66 -25.27 -21.67
N ASP A 60 -8.32 -24.14 -21.72
CA ASP A 60 -8.79 -23.50 -22.98
C ASP A 60 -7.70 -22.61 -23.58
N THR A 61 -6.78 -22.14 -22.77
CA THR A 61 -5.65 -21.27 -23.17
C THR A 61 -4.41 -21.66 -22.40
N VAL A 62 -3.25 -21.66 -23.04
CA VAL A 62 -1.95 -21.90 -22.42
C VAL A 62 -1.09 -20.65 -22.55
N ILE A 63 -0.53 -20.20 -21.44
CA ILE A 63 0.47 -19.13 -21.37
C ILE A 63 1.79 -19.77 -20.99
N ASP A 64 2.80 -19.59 -21.84
CA ASP A 64 4.12 -20.17 -21.61
C ASP A 64 5.08 -19.17 -20.95
N LEU A 65 5.39 -19.40 -19.67
CA LEU A 65 6.37 -18.69 -18.85
C LEU A 65 7.50 -19.65 -18.40
N SER A 66 7.79 -20.71 -19.17
CA SER A 66 8.78 -21.73 -18.83
C SER A 66 10.21 -21.18 -18.70
N ASN A 67 10.50 -20.02 -19.28
CA ASN A 67 11.79 -19.33 -19.17
C ASN A 67 11.78 -18.17 -18.16
N ALA A 68 10.73 -18.06 -17.33
CA ALA A 68 10.56 -16.95 -16.40
C ALA A 68 10.56 -17.41 -14.93
N PHE A 69 10.81 -16.44 -14.05
CA PHE A 69 10.58 -16.55 -12.62
C PHE A 69 9.19 -15.98 -12.31
N VAL A 70 8.29 -16.82 -11.83
CA VAL A 70 6.89 -16.50 -11.53
C VAL A 70 6.71 -16.39 -10.02
N MET A 71 5.95 -15.39 -9.58
CA MET A 71 5.67 -15.17 -8.17
C MET A 71 4.30 -14.47 -8.00
N PRO A 72 3.75 -14.41 -6.77
CA PRO A 72 2.55 -13.62 -6.51
C PRO A 72 2.73 -12.16 -6.89
N GLY A 73 1.64 -11.50 -7.28
CA GLY A 73 1.61 -10.06 -7.44
C GLY A 73 2.04 -9.36 -6.15
N MET A 74 2.88 -8.33 -6.29
CA MET A 74 3.39 -7.54 -5.16
C MET A 74 2.30 -6.65 -4.56
N ILE A 75 2.49 -6.32 -3.29
CA ILE A 75 1.61 -5.47 -2.50
C ILE A 75 2.44 -4.30 -1.96
N ASP A 76 1.98 -3.08 -2.20
CA ASP A 76 2.56 -1.87 -1.61
C ASP A 76 1.59 -1.31 -0.54
N CYS A 77 2.04 -1.30 0.70
CA CYS A 77 1.20 -0.92 1.84
C CYS A 77 1.22 0.58 2.14
N HIS A 78 1.93 1.39 1.34
CA HIS A 78 1.98 2.85 1.54
C HIS A 78 2.20 3.58 0.22
N THR A 79 1.13 4.13 -0.33
CA THR A 79 1.16 4.95 -1.55
C THR A 79 0.30 6.20 -1.40
N HIS A 80 0.53 7.18 -2.29
CA HIS A 80 -0.29 8.39 -2.47
C HIS A 80 -0.57 8.60 -3.95
N VAL A 81 -1.62 7.95 -4.46
CA VAL A 81 -1.92 7.96 -5.92
C VAL A 81 -2.29 9.34 -6.44
N LEU A 82 -2.71 10.24 -5.57
CA LEU A 82 -3.14 11.61 -5.88
C LEU A 82 -2.03 12.66 -5.75
N LEU A 83 -0.79 12.24 -5.40
CA LEU A 83 0.42 13.07 -5.38
C LEU A 83 1.41 12.68 -6.50
N GLN A 84 2.33 13.60 -6.85
CA GLN A 84 3.30 13.43 -7.92
C GLN A 84 4.74 13.82 -7.53
N GLY A 85 5.11 13.51 -6.30
CA GLY A 85 6.38 13.89 -5.71
C GLY A 85 6.33 15.25 -5.01
N ASP A 86 6.93 15.30 -3.83
CA ASP A 86 6.97 16.51 -3.00
C ASP A 86 8.31 16.62 -2.25
N ILE A 87 9.40 16.78 -2.99
CA ILE A 87 10.73 16.96 -2.40
C ILE A 87 10.68 18.09 -1.36
N THR A 88 9.94 19.15 -1.65
CA THR A 88 9.83 20.34 -0.81
C THR A 88 8.38 20.64 -0.44
N SER A 89 8.19 21.45 0.62
CA SER A 89 6.86 21.96 0.94
C SER A 89 6.25 22.79 -0.19
N ASP A 90 7.09 23.46 -1.00
CA ASP A 90 6.63 24.25 -2.14
C ASP A 90 6.03 23.36 -3.23
N ASP A 91 6.64 22.19 -3.51
CA ASP A 91 6.10 21.21 -4.46
C ASP A 91 4.76 20.67 -3.98
N TYR A 92 4.65 20.36 -2.68
CA TYR A 92 3.42 19.93 -2.05
C TYR A 92 2.33 21.02 -2.13
N ASN A 93 2.68 22.24 -1.70
CA ASN A 93 1.76 23.38 -1.72
C ASN A 93 1.27 23.68 -3.13
N ALA A 94 2.14 23.59 -4.15
CA ALA A 94 1.75 23.80 -5.54
C ALA A 94 0.66 22.83 -6.00
N GLN A 95 0.75 21.55 -5.63
CA GLN A 95 -0.27 20.55 -5.97
C GLN A 95 -1.60 20.83 -5.28
N ILE A 96 -1.58 21.20 -3.98
CA ILE A 96 -2.82 21.45 -3.23
C ILE A 96 -3.48 22.77 -3.63
N LEU A 97 -2.69 23.81 -3.90
CA LEU A 97 -3.21 25.18 -4.14
C LEU A 97 -3.50 25.49 -5.61
N LYS A 98 -2.84 24.80 -6.55
CA LYS A 98 -2.90 25.14 -7.98
C LYS A 98 -3.58 24.06 -8.83
N GLU A 99 -3.74 22.85 -8.31
CA GLU A 99 -4.34 21.74 -9.05
C GLU A 99 -5.71 21.37 -8.48
N SER A 100 -6.73 21.36 -9.33
CA SER A 100 -8.07 20.96 -8.92
C SER A 100 -8.15 19.46 -8.58
N ILE A 101 -9.07 19.07 -7.70
CA ILE A 101 -9.32 17.67 -7.36
C ILE A 101 -9.62 16.82 -8.63
N PRO A 102 -10.49 17.23 -9.56
CA PRO A 102 -10.71 16.49 -10.80
C PRO A 102 -9.43 16.27 -11.61
N TYR A 103 -8.56 17.27 -11.72
CA TYR A 103 -7.29 17.12 -12.43
C TYR A 103 -6.38 16.11 -11.75
N ARG A 104 -6.22 16.19 -10.43
CA ARG A 104 -5.42 15.25 -9.63
C ARG A 104 -5.98 13.82 -9.73
N THR A 105 -7.30 13.65 -9.74
CA THR A 105 -7.98 12.36 -9.91
C THR A 105 -7.71 11.75 -11.30
N ILE A 106 -7.82 12.54 -12.37
CA ILE A 106 -7.48 12.08 -13.73
C ILE A 106 -6.01 11.67 -13.82
N ARG A 107 -5.10 12.43 -13.21
CA ARG A 107 -3.68 12.10 -13.17
C ARG A 107 -3.41 10.81 -12.39
N ALA A 108 -4.15 10.55 -11.31
CA ALA A 108 -4.05 9.35 -10.50
C ALA A 108 -4.40 8.06 -11.27
N VAL A 109 -5.22 8.14 -12.33
CA VAL A 109 -5.45 7.00 -13.26
C VAL A 109 -4.14 6.49 -13.82
N LYS A 110 -3.24 7.40 -14.22
CA LYS A 110 -1.90 7.05 -14.71
C LYS A 110 -1.03 6.42 -13.60
N SER A 111 -1.07 6.97 -12.38
CA SER A 111 -0.34 6.43 -11.23
C SER A 111 -0.76 5.00 -10.91
N CYS A 112 -2.06 4.74 -10.88
CA CYS A 112 -2.61 3.40 -10.67
C CYS A 112 -2.19 2.44 -11.81
N TYR A 113 -2.27 2.87 -13.06
CA TYR A 113 -1.83 2.07 -14.21
C TYR A 113 -0.34 1.71 -14.10
N GLN A 114 0.52 2.68 -13.80
CA GLN A 114 1.96 2.46 -13.64
C GLN A 114 2.26 1.48 -12.52
N SER A 115 1.59 1.61 -11.37
CA SER A 115 1.76 0.67 -10.25
C SER A 115 1.45 -0.77 -10.66
N LEU A 116 0.34 -1.00 -11.36
CA LEU A 116 -0.01 -2.33 -11.88
C LEU A 116 1.04 -2.85 -12.88
N MET A 117 1.50 -2.01 -13.81
CA MET A 117 2.53 -2.38 -14.78
C MET A 117 3.90 -2.66 -14.14
N ASN A 118 4.16 -2.12 -12.95
CA ASN A 118 5.32 -2.43 -12.12
C ASN A 118 5.14 -3.70 -11.28
N GLY A 119 4.02 -4.42 -11.41
CA GLY A 119 3.77 -5.70 -10.75
C GLY A 119 3.13 -5.57 -9.36
N PHE A 120 2.75 -4.37 -8.92
CA PHE A 120 1.97 -4.19 -7.70
C PHE A 120 0.48 -4.38 -8.03
N THR A 121 -0.03 -5.57 -7.74
CA THR A 121 -1.43 -5.93 -8.02
C THR A 121 -2.40 -5.47 -6.95
N THR A 122 -1.89 -5.11 -5.78
CA THR A 122 -2.64 -4.48 -4.67
C THR A 122 -1.80 -3.35 -4.08
N ILE A 123 -2.43 -2.19 -3.81
CA ILE A 123 -1.79 -1.07 -3.11
C ILE A 123 -2.71 -0.51 -2.04
N ARG A 124 -2.14 0.03 -0.96
CA ARG A 124 -2.87 0.78 0.06
C ARG A 124 -2.53 2.26 -0.06
N ASP A 125 -3.53 3.07 -0.43
CA ASP A 125 -3.43 4.53 -0.48
C ASP A 125 -3.66 5.11 0.91
N LEU A 126 -2.65 5.79 1.46
CA LEU A 126 -2.66 6.26 2.84
C LEU A 126 -2.84 7.76 2.97
N GLY A 127 -3.64 8.33 2.09
CA GLY A 127 -4.07 9.71 2.17
C GLY A 127 -4.21 10.37 0.82
N THR A 128 -5.36 11.02 0.60
CA THR A 128 -5.66 11.73 -0.65
C THR A 128 -4.94 13.07 -0.76
N GLU A 129 -4.32 13.51 0.34
CA GLU A 129 -3.61 14.78 0.44
C GLU A 129 -4.47 15.95 -0.08
N GLY A 130 -5.66 16.09 0.50
CA GLY A 130 -6.59 17.16 0.19
C GLY A 130 -7.48 16.96 -1.04
N ALA A 131 -7.45 15.77 -1.65
CA ALA A 131 -8.37 15.46 -2.76
C ALA A 131 -9.69 14.80 -2.31
N GLY A 132 -10.12 15.07 -1.08
CA GLY A 132 -11.37 14.55 -0.53
C GLY A 132 -11.40 13.02 -0.51
N PHE A 133 -12.43 12.44 -1.12
CA PHE A 133 -12.65 10.99 -1.20
C PHE A 133 -12.35 10.43 -2.60
N ALA A 134 -11.48 11.09 -3.38
CA ALA A 134 -11.19 10.69 -4.75
C ALA A 134 -10.54 9.30 -4.88
N ASP A 135 -9.86 8.81 -3.85
CA ASP A 135 -9.31 7.45 -3.78
C ASP A 135 -10.44 6.38 -3.75
N VAL A 136 -11.57 6.68 -3.11
CA VAL A 136 -12.77 5.81 -3.11
C VAL A 136 -13.37 5.74 -4.52
N ASP A 137 -13.43 6.86 -5.24
CA ASP A 137 -13.92 6.87 -6.62
C ASP A 137 -12.98 6.11 -7.57
N LEU A 138 -11.66 6.26 -7.42
CA LEU A 138 -10.66 5.48 -8.16
C LEU A 138 -10.82 3.98 -7.88
N LYS A 139 -10.98 3.58 -6.60
CA LYS A 139 -11.24 2.20 -6.22
C LYS A 139 -12.49 1.66 -6.91
N LYS A 140 -13.58 2.40 -6.86
CA LYS A 140 -14.86 2.04 -7.51
C LYS A 140 -14.71 1.88 -9.02
N ALA A 141 -14.00 2.80 -9.67
CA ALA A 141 -13.75 2.73 -11.12
C ALA A 141 -12.91 1.50 -11.50
N ILE A 142 -11.92 1.13 -10.67
CA ILE A 142 -11.13 -0.10 -10.88
C ILE A 142 -11.99 -1.34 -10.67
N ASP A 143 -12.79 -1.39 -9.61
CA ASP A 143 -13.63 -2.54 -9.25
C ASP A 143 -14.74 -2.79 -10.28
N ASN A 144 -15.27 -1.72 -10.90
CA ASN A 144 -16.24 -1.78 -11.98
C ASN A 144 -15.61 -2.05 -13.36
N GLY A 145 -14.28 -2.06 -13.48
CA GLY A 145 -13.58 -2.24 -14.75
C GLY A 145 -13.60 -1.01 -15.66
N GLU A 146 -13.94 0.15 -15.15
CA GLU A 146 -13.97 1.44 -15.88
C GLU A 146 -12.55 2.00 -16.07
N MET A 147 -11.60 1.62 -15.22
CA MET A 147 -10.17 1.94 -15.35
C MET A 147 -9.28 0.77 -14.98
N VAL A 148 -8.09 0.74 -15.56
CA VAL A 148 -7.05 -0.25 -15.26
C VAL A 148 -6.21 0.22 -14.09
N GLY A 149 -6.06 -0.62 -13.08
CA GLY A 149 -5.24 -0.34 -11.89
C GLY A 149 -5.12 -1.55 -10.96
N PRO A 150 -4.32 -1.44 -9.88
CA PRO A 150 -4.22 -2.46 -8.84
C PRO A 150 -5.53 -2.55 -8.03
N ARG A 151 -5.66 -3.56 -7.19
CA ARG A 151 -6.68 -3.56 -6.13
C ARG A 151 -6.32 -2.44 -5.15
N LEU A 152 -7.21 -1.47 -4.99
CA LEU A 152 -6.96 -0.29 -4.18
C LEU A 152 -7.60 -0.45 -2.80
N ILE A 153 -6.80 -0.30 -1.75
CA ILE A 153 -7.22 -0.21 -0.35
C ILE A 153 -7.07 1.25 0.05
N VAL A 154 -8.11 1.89 0.53
CA VAL A 154 -8.15 3.35 0.66
C VAL A 154 -8.32 3.81 2.11
N SER A 155 -7.74 4.97 2.42
CA SER A 155 -7.87 5.61 3.74
C SER A 155 -8.47 7.00 3.70
N THR A 156 -8.78 7.52 2.53
CA THR A 156 -9.34 8.85 2.33
C THR A 156 -8.41 9.98 2.85
N LEU A 157 -8.91 10.96 3.54
CA LEU A 157 -8.12 12.03 4.16
C LEU A 157 -7.45 11.53 5.44
N ALA A 158 -6.15 11.75 5.58
CA ALA A 158 -5.49 11.49 6.85
C ALA A 158 -6.01 12.45 7.94
N LEU A 159 -6.12 11.98 9.19
CA LEU A 159 -6.50 12.82 10.33
C LEU A 159 -5.28 13.50 10.93
N ASN A 160 -5.41 14.77 11.25
CA ASN A 160 -4.42 15.54 11.99
C ASN A 160 -5.09 16.55 12.91
N THR A 161 -4.36 17.04 13.90
CA THR A 161 -4.86 18.12 14.73
C THR A 161 -4.82 19.47 14.00
N THR A 162 -5.73 20.35 14.34
CA THR A 162 -5.86 21.67 13.72
C THR A 162 -4.56 22.47 13.79
N GLY A 163 -4.15 23.03 12.65
CA GLY A 163 -2.99 23.92 12.53
C GLY A 163 -1.62 23.25 12.44
N HIS A 164 -1.52 21.91 12.48
CA HIS A 164 -0.24 21.19 12.49
C HIS A 164 0.16 20.57 11.14
N TYR A 165 -0.60 20.80 10.08
CA TYR A 165 -0.28 20.31 8.73
C TYR A 165 0.12 21.45 7.77
N PRO A 166 0.88 21.18 6.68
CA PRO A 166 1.23 22.20 5.69
C PRO A 166 0.06 22.99 5.14
N ILE A 167 0.40 24.11 4.54
CA ILE A 167 -0.48 25.23 4.17
C ILE A 167 -1.05 25.88 5.44
N LYS A 168 -0.14 26.55 6.17
CA LYS A 168 -0.50 27.28 7.38
C LYS A 168 -1.18 28.60 6.99
N SER A 169 -2.29 28.90 7.65
CA SER A 169 -3.02 30.16 7.42
C SER A 169 -2.17 31.40 7.70
N SER A 170 -1.13 31.30 8.55
CA SER A 170 -0.20 32.40 8.84
C SER A 170 0.67 32.83 7.64
N GLU A 171 0.76 32.01 6.60
CA GLU A 171 1.51 32.31 5.36
C GLU A 171 0.66 33.10 4.36
N PHE A 172 -0.62 33.35 4.66
CA PHE A 172 -1.60 33.98 3.77
C PHE A 172 -2.43 35.03 4.52
N ALA A 173 -3.19 35.83 3.80
CA ALA A 173 -4.17 36.69 4.42
C ALA A 173 -5.21 35.86 5.19
N TRP A 174 -5.47 36.21 6.43
CA TRP A 174 -6.27 35.40 7.36
C TRP A 174 -7.73 35.18 6.92
N GLU A 175 -8.23 36.02 6.02
CA GLU A 175 -9.57 35.89 5.41
C GLU A 175 -9.65 34.75 4.39
N LEU A 176 -8.51 34.25 3.89
CA LEU A 176 -8.48 33.21 2.88
C LEU A 176 -8.71 31.84 3.53
N LYS A 177 -9.69 31.11 3.02
CA LYS A 177 -9.91 29.71 3.39
C LYS A 177 -9.00 28.83 2.55
N MET A 178 -7.88 28.43 3.15
CA MET A 178 -6.91 27.59 2.46
C MET A 178 -7.33 26.10 2.45
N PRO A 179 -7.19 25.40 1.32
CA PRO A 179 -7.38 23.96 1.30
C PRO A 179 -6.34 23.27 2.18
N LYS A 180 -6.70 22.14 2.77
CA LYS A 180 -5.83 21.33 3.64
C LYS A 180 -5.61 19.95 3.04
N GLY A 181 -4.38 19.43 3.19
CA GLY A 181 -4.04 18.08 2.78
C GLY A 181 -4.67 16.99 3.63
N VAL A 182 -5.19 17.34 4.79
CA VAL A 182 -5.71 16.43 5.83
C VAL A 182 -7.10 16.88 6.28
N GLN A 183 -7.79 15.99 6.99
CA GLN A 183 -8.95 16.37 7.79
C GLN A 183 -8.46 16.81 9.17
N GLU A 184 -8.56 18.11 9.45
CA GLU A 184 -8.20 18.67 10.76
C GLU A 184 -9.32 18.37 11.77
N ILE A 185 -8.91 18.01 12.99
CA ILE A 185 -9.83 17.78 14.13
C ILE A 185 -9.31 18.49 15.38
N THR A 186 -10.22 18.87 16.25
CA THR A 186 -9.94 19.40 17.60
C THR A 186 -10.93 18.78 18.59
N GLY A 187 -10.36 18.02 19.54
CA GLY A 187 -11.14 17.32 20.57
C GLY A 187 -11.57 15.91 20.17
N ALA A 188 -11.79 15.09 21.20
CA ALA A 188 -12.10 13.67 21.07
C ALA A 188 -13.37 13.38 20.27
N ASP A 189 -14.40 14.21 20.41
CA ASP A 189 -15.69 14.03 19.70
C ASP A 189 -15.56 14.29 18.20
N GLU A 190 -14.78 15.30 17.80
CA GLU A 190 -14.48 15.53 16.39
C GLU A 190 -13.66 14.38 15.81
N GLY A 191 -12.70 13.84 16.56
CA GLY A 191 -11.94 12.64 16.16
C GLY A 191 -12.85 11.44 15.88
N ARG A 192 -13.80 11.13 16.77
CA ARG A 192 -14.81 10.07 16.56
C ARG A 192 -15.70 10.35 15.35
N LYS A 193 -16.14 11.59 15.19
CA LYS A 193 -16.97 12.01 14.07
C LYS A 193 -16.23 11.84 12.74
N ALA A 194 -14.97 12.27 12.68
CA ALA A 194 -14.13 12.15 11.49
C ALA A 194 -13.94 10.70 11.06
N VAL A 195 -13.65 9.78 11.99
CA VAL A 195 -13.56 8.34 11.71
C VAL A 195 -14.86 7.82 11.08
N ARG A 196 -16.03 8.17 11.63
CA ARG A 196 -17.33 7.74 11.12
C ARG A 196 -17.59 8.29 9.72
N GLN A 197 -17.27 9.56 9.47
CA GLN A 197 -17.43 10.21 8.15
C GLN A 197 -16.56 9.54 7.08
N GLN A 198 -15.31 9.20 7.39
CA GLN A 198 -14.42 8.53 6.45
C GLN A 198 -14.89 7.11 6.14
N ILE A 199 -15.38 6.38 7.15
CA ILE A 199 -15.95 5.03 6.95
C ILE A 199 -17.23 5.08 6.13
N GLU A 200 -18.11 6.06 6.38
CA GLU A 200 -19.32 6.30 5.59
C GLU A 200 -18.99 6.59 4.12
N ALA A 201 -17.93 7.37 3.88
CA ALA A 201 -17.44 7.67 2.53
C ALA A 201 -16.81 6.47 1.82
N GLY A 202 -16.46 5.40 2.52
CA GLY A 202 -15.91 4.16 1.94
C GLY A 202 -14.47 3.84 2.30
N ALA A 203 -13.89 4.49 3.32
CA ALA A 203 -12.54 4.18 3.79
C ALA A 203 -12.43 2.71 4.28
N ASP A 204 -11.39 2.02 3.83
CA ASP A 204 -11.02 0.69 4.31
C ASP A 204 -10.18 0.77 5.58
N TRP A 205 -9.36 1.82 5.70
CA TRP A 205 -8.44 2.12 6.80
C TRP A 205 -8.62 3.54 7.28
N ILE A 206 -8.15 3.82 8.50
CA ILE A 206 -7.99 5.19 9.01
C ILE A 206 -6.50 5.52 9.04
N LYS A 207 -6.12 6.65 8.48
CA LYS A 207 -4.75 7.18 8.54
C LYS A 207 -4.71 8.36 9.50
N ILE A 208 -3.68 8.37 10.35
CA ILE A 208 -3.38 9.51 11.22
C ILE A 208 -1.93 9.98 11.05
N TYR A 209 -1.68 11.24 11.35
CA TYR A 209 -0.36 11.79 11.59
C TYR A 209 -0.15 11.92 13.10
N ALA A 210 0.57 10.97 13.71
CA ALA A 210 0.71 10.90 15.16
C ALA A 210 1.69 11.93 15.71
N ASP A 211 2.72 12.30 14.93
CA ASP A 211 3.72 13.29 15.33
C ASP A 211 4.18 14.19 14.20
N ARG A 212 4.70 15.34 14.56
CA ARG A 212 5.40 16.32 13.71
C ARG A 212 6.30 17.20 14.58
N GLY A 213 7.07 18.12 13.97
CA GLY A 213 7.96 19.01 14.72
C GLY A 213 9.14 18.26 15.32
N TYR A 214 9.76 17.42 14.50
CA TYR A 214 10.88 16.55 14.89
C TYR A 214 12.13 17.35 15.24
N TYR A 215 12.85 16.89 16.26
CA TYR A 215 14.16 17.40 16.62
C TYR A 215 15.06 16.27 17.13
N ARG A 216 16.37 16.52 17.07
CA ARG A 216 17.39 15.60 17.54
C ARG A 216 18.00 16.14 18.81
N LEU A 217 18.16 15.30 19.82
CA LEU A 217 18.85 15.63 21.06
C LEU A 217 20.37 15.48 20.89
N GLU A 218 21.14 16.01 21.87
CA GLU A 218 22.60 15.93 21.88
C GLU A 218 23.12 14.49 21.93
N ASP A 219 22.41 13.58 22.58
CA ASP A 219 22.71 12.15 22.60
C ASP A 219 22.41 11.41 21.31
N GLY A 220 21.89 12.12 20.30
CA GLY A 220 21.56 11.61 18.99
C GLY A 220 20.16 10.99 18.89
N SER A 221 19.41 10.90 19.97
CA SER A 221 18.02 10.41 19.95
C SER A 221 17.07 11.43 19.31
N PHE A 222 15.93 10.92 18.83
CA PHE A 222 14.91 11.74 18.17
C PHE A 222 13.69 11.90 19.06
N ARG A 223 13.13 13.10 19.03
CA ARG A 223 11.91 13.46 19.74
C ARG A 223 10.99 14.28 18.84
N SER A 224 9.74 14.33 19.22
CA SER A 224 8.70 15.15 18.59
C SER A 224 7.66 15.60 19.61
N LEU A 225 6.77 16.47 19.17
CA LEU A 225 5.53 16.72 19.88
C LEU A 225 4.46 15.82 19.26
N PRO A 226 3.75 14.98 20.03
CA PRO A 226 2.58 14.28 19.55
C PRO A 226 1.56 15.29 18.97
N ASN A 227 0.98 14.99 17.82
CA ASN A 227 0.00 15.89 17.21
C ASN A 227 -1.32 15.95 17.99
N PHE A 228 -1.73 14.83 18.55
CA PHE A 228 -2.99 14.70 19.28
C PHE A 228 -2.75 14.70 20.80
N THR A 229 -3.73 15.20 21.56
CA THR A 229 -3.78 14.89 22.99
C THR A 229 -4.05 13.40 23.20
N PRO A 230 -3.73 12.84 24.39
CA PRO A 230 -4.04 11.44 24.69
C PRO A 230 -5.51 11.08 24.47
N GLU A 231 -6.43 11.99 24.81
CA GLU A 231 -7.87 11.79 24.67
C GLU A 231 -8.31 11.77 23.19
N GLU A 232 -7.72 12.61 22.36
CA GLU A 232 -8.02 12.68 20.91
C GLU A 232 -7.57 11.41 20.20
N ILE A 233 -6.31 11.02 20.36
CA ILE A 233 -5.77 9.83 19.66
C ILE A 233 -6.46 8.55 20.15
N GLN A 234 -6.79 8.46 21.44
CA GLN A 234 -7.52 7.32 22.00
C GLN A 234 -8.95 7.26 21.43
N ALA A 235 -9.63 8.41 21.29
CA ALA A 235 -10.96 8.47 20.72
C ALA A 235 -11.00 8.02 19.24
N ILE A 236 -9.99 8.42 18.45
CA ILE A 236 -9.82 7.96 17.07
C ILE A 236 -9.59 6.45 17.04
N GLY A 237 -8.69 5.93 17.86
CA GLY A 237 -8.36 4.51 17.92
C GLY A 237 -9.55 3.65 18.34
N ASP A 238 -10.25 4.01 19.43
CA ASP A 238 -11.44 3.31 19.93
C ASP A 238 -12.54 3.23 18.86
N GLU A 239 -12.83 4.35 18.18
CA GLU A 239 -13.84 4.40 17.14
C GLU A 239 -13.46 3.55 15.94
N THR A 240 -12.18 3.57 15.56
CA THR A 240 -11.64 2.75 14.47
C THR A 240 -11.80 1.25 14.78
N ILE A 241 -11.40 0.82 15.98
CA ILE A 241 -11.50 -0.58 16.43
C ILE A 241 -12.96 -1.01 16.53
N ARG A 242 -13.83 -0.18 17.13
CA ARG A 242 -15.26 -0.45 17.26
C ARG A 242 -15.93 -0.63 15.89
N SER A 243 -15.48 0.11 14.88
CA SER A 243 -15.94 -0.01 13.49
C SER A 243 -15.31 -1.19 12.74
N LYS A 244 -14.50 -2.03 13.40
CA LYS A 244 -13.76 -3.15 12.79
C LYS A 244 -12.83 -2.73 11.66
N LYS A 245 -12.29 -1.50 11.76
CA LYS A 245 -11.28 -0.97 10.84
C LYS A 245 -9.91 -1.02 11.49
N LYS A 246 -8.86 -0.82 10.69
CA LYS A 246 -7.48 -0.72 11.14
C LYS A 246 -6.98 0.71 11.00
N MET A 247 -6.02 1.09 11.83
CA MET A 247 -5.39 2.41 11.82
C MET A 247 -3.94 2.30 11.40
N ALA A 248 -3.53 3.15 10.46
CA ALA A 248 -2.14 3.37 10.04
C ALA A 248 -1.67 4.73 10.58
N ALA A 249 -0.50 4.76 11.21
CA ALA A 249 0.01 5.97 11.83
C ALA A 249 1.35 6.39 11.22
N HIS A 250 1.38 7.57 10.57
CA HIS A 250 2.63 8.27 10.36
C HIS A 250 3.21 8.64 11.73
N ALA A 251 4.37 8.10 12.08
CA ALA A 251 5.05 8.38 13.33
C ALA A 251 6.55 8.16 13.17
N MET A 252 7.33 9.23 13.33
CA MET A 252 8.77 9.22 13.06
C MET A 252 9.61 8.95 14.31
N THR A 253 9.11 9.31 15.49
CA THR A 253 9.87 9.30 16.74
C THR A 253 9.18 8.46 17.83
N PRO A 254 9.89 8.11 18.92
CA PRO A 254 9.29 7.32 20.00
C PRO A 254 8.00 7.94 20.57
N ASP A 255 7.92 9.28 20.64
CA ASP A 255 6.75 9.96 21.20
C ASP A 255 5.48 9.65 20.38
N GLY A 256 5.54 9.81 19.06
CA GLY A 256 4.41 9.51 18.17
C GLY A 256 4.14 8.01 18.03
N ILE A 257 5.20 7.20 17.94
CA ILE A 257 5.09 5.74 17.79
C ILE A 257 4.37 5.12 18.99
N ILE A 258 4.80 5.45 20.21
CA ILE A 258 4.22 4.91 21.45
C ILE A 258 2.77 5.37 21.60
N ALA A 259 2.48 6.66 21.33
CA ALA A 259 1.12 7.20 21.37
C ALA A 259 0.20 6.47 20.39
N ALA A 260 0.63 6.28 19.14
CA ALA A 260 -0.15 5.59 18.10
C ALA A 260 -0.40 4.11 18.45
N ILE A 261 0.63 3.39 18.93
CA ILE A 261 0.49 1.98 19.31
C ILE A 261 -0.47 1.82 20.50
N ASN A 262 -0.41 2.72 21.47
CA ASN A 262 -1.31 2.68 22.62
C ASN A 262 -2.76 3.00 22.26
N ALA A 263 -2.96 3.83 21.23
CA ALA A 263 -4.27 4.09 20.65
C ALA A 263 -4.78 2.99 19.70
N GLY A 264 -4.00 1.91 19.47
CA GLY A 264 -4.43 0.76 18.68
C GLY A 264 -4.06 0.80 17.19
N ALA A 265 -3.01 1.55 16.82
CA ALA A 265 -2.48 1.50 15.46
C ALA A 265 -2.06 0.07 15.08
N SER A 266 -2.36 -0.33 13.86
CA SER A 266 -1.99 -1.64 13.30
C SER A 266 -0.65 -1.58 12.56
N THR A 267 -0.28 -0.40 12.04
CA THR A 267 1.01 -0.15 11.40
C THR A 267 1.58 1.20 11.82
N ILE A 268 2.92 1.21 11.92
CA ILE A 268 3.71 2.44 12.01
C ILE A 268 4.34 2.66 10.63
N GLU A 269 4.08 3.81 10.08
CA GLU A 269 4.61 4.27 8.81
C GLU A 269 5.87 5.12 9.08
N HIS A 270 6.90 4.92 8.29
CA HIS A 270 8.23 5.54 8.38
C HIS A 270 9.03 5.09 9.61
N GLY A 271 8.77 5.58 10.80
CA GLY A 271 9.39 5.13 12.05
C GLY A 271 10.91 5.30 12.12
N SER A 272 11.50 6.23 11.35
CA SER A 272 12.95 6.34 11.17
C SER A 272 13.73 6.60 12.45
N GLY A 273 13.10 7.26 13.41
CA GLY A 273 13.68 7.57 14.73
C GLY A 273 13.28 6.62 15.86
N MET A 274 12.70 5.45 15.56
CA MET A 274 12.28 4.52 16.62
C MET A 274 13.45 4.01 17.45
N ASN A 275 13.20 3.80 18.74
CA ASN A 275 14.14 3.23 19.68
C ASN A 275 13.78 1.78 20.06
N GLU A 276 14.56 1.17 20.93
CA GLU A 276 14.35 -0.22 21.39
C GLU A 276 13.02 -0.41 22.11
N GLU A 277 12.52 0.58 22.84
CA GLU A 277 11.23 0.54 23.51
C GLU A 277 10.09 0.41 22.49
N CYS A 278 10.14 1.22 21.42
CA CYS A 278 9.20 1.11 20.29
C CYS A 278 9.22 -0.29 19.69
N MET A 279 10.41 -0.83 19.40
CA MET A 279 10.57 -2.16 18.80
C MET A 279 9.98 -3.25 19.71
N LYS A 280 10.27 -3.23 21.00
CA LYS A 280 9.69 -4.17 21.98
C LYS A 280 8.18 -4.09 22.03
N LEU A 281 7.63 -2.87 22.04
CA LEU A 281 6.19 -2.63 22.05
C LEU A 281 5.52 -3.13 20.75
N MET A 282 6.12 -2.87 19.58
CA MET A 282 5.65 -3.36 18.30
C MET A 282 5.62 -4.89 18.25
N VAL A 283 6.67 -5.54 18.69
CA VAL A 283 6.75 -7.02 18.73
C VAL A 283 5.68 -7.59 19.67
N SER A 284 5.58 -7.06 20.89
CA SER A 284 4.62 -7.56 21.89
C SER A 284 3.16 -7.42 21.50
N LYS A 285 2.83 -6.36 20.75
CA LYS A 285 1.46 -6.08 20.27
C LYS A 285 1.22 -6.54 18.81
N GLY A 286 2.23 -7.11 18.13
CA GLY A 286 2.12 -7.57 16.75
C GLY A 286 1.92 -6.46 15.72
N ILE A 287 2.44 -5.26 16.01
CA ILE A 287 2.33 -4.10 15.13
C ILE A 287 3.32 -4.21 13.98
N PHE A 288 2.88 -3.88 12.77
CA PHE A 288 3.73 -3.88 11.59
C PHE A 288 4.50 -2.57 11.44
N TRP A 289 5.65 -2.65 10.81
CA TRP A 289 6.44 -1.50 10.37
C TRP A 289 6.45 -1.40 8.85
N CYS A 290 6.15 -0.22 8.33
CA CYS A 290 6.22 0.12 6.92
C CYS A 290 7.25 1.25 6.74
N PRO A 291 8.53 0.95 6.48
CA PRO A 291 9.64 1.88 6.68
C PRO A 291 9.81 2.95 5.60
N THR A 292 9.33 2.72 4.36
CA THR A 292 9.38 3.69 3.25
C THR A 292 10.78 4.30 3.05
N LEU A 293 11.78 3.45 2.85
CA LEU A 293 13.19 3.86 2.96
C LEU A 293 13.63 4.80 1.84
N PHE A 294 13.17 4.53 0.61
CA PHE A 294 13.59 5.31 -0.54
C PHE A 294 13.08 6.75 -0.49
N VAL A 295 11.83 6.98 -0.09
CA VAL A 295 11.29 8.34 0.02
C VAL A 295 12.08 9.17 1.04
N ASN A 296 12.52 8.56 2.14
CA ASN A 296 13.34 9.24 3.14
C ASN A 296 14.66 9.75 2.52
N ALA A 297 15.35 8.89 1.75
CA ALA A 297 16.56 9.28 1.03
C ALA A 297 16.28 10.35 -0.05
N TYR A 298 15.17 10.22 -0.77
CA TYR A 298 14.77 11.09 -1.85
C TYR A 298 14.53 12.54 -1.39
N VAL A 299 13.85 12.74 -0.25
CA VAL A 299 13.52 14.08 0.23
C VAL A 299 14.58 14.73 1.10
N ALA A 300 15.52 13.95 1.65
CA ALA A 300 16.42 14.39 2.73
C ALA A 300 17.26 15.61 2.37
N GLU A 301 17.94 15.59 1.21
CA GLU A 301 18.79 16.70 0.78
C GLU A 301 17.99 17.95 0.40
N GLY A 302 16.86 17.77 -0.32
CA GLY A 302 16.01 18.87 -0.75
C GLY A 302 15.43 19.62 0.45
N ARG A 303 14.92 18.88 1.43
CA ARG A 303 14.35 19.47 2.66
C ARG A 303 15.43 20.11 3.54
N ALA A 304 16.63 19.55 3.58
CA ALA A 304 17.74 20.14 4.34
C ALA A 304 18.18 21.50 3.75
N LYS A 305 18.24 21.63 2.43
CA LYS A 305 18.54 22.91 1.74
C LYS A 305 17.51 23.99 2.04
N LEU A 306 16.28 23.61 2.37
CA LEU A 306 15.20 24.52 2.79
C LEU A 306 15.12 24.73 4.32
N GLY A 307 16.18 24.37 5.06
CA GLY A 307 16.26 24.61 6.50
C GLY A 307 15.66 23.50 7.38
N SER A 308 15.37 22.32 6.84
CA SER A 308 14.90 21.15 7.59
C SER A 308 15.92 20.00 7.59
N PRO A 309 17.03 20.09 8.35
CA PRO A 309 18.11 19.10 8.34
C PRO A 309 17.72 17.78 9.02
N ILE A 310 16.61 17.72 9.72
CA ILE A 310 16.15 16.53 10.47
C ILE A 310 16.02 15.29 9.58
N ASN A 311 15.62 15.47 8.30
CA ASN A 311 15.50 14.37 7.35
C ASN A 311 16.85 13.73 6.99
N LEU A 312 17.94 14.52 6.97
CA LEU A 312 19.31 13.97 6.81
C LEU A 312 19.71 13.11 8.02
N TYR A 313 19.37 13.55 9.24
CA TYR A 313 19.68 12.78 10.44
C TYR A 313 18.87 11.47 10.46
N PHE A 314 17.61 11.48 10.08
CA PHE A 314 16.83 10.24 9.90
C PHE A 314 17.47 9.32 8.88
N GLN A 315 17.89 9.84 7.71
CA GLN A 315 18.57 9.04 6.69
C GLN A 315 19.87 8.43 7.19
N GLN A 316 20.65 9.16 7.97
CA GLN A 316 21.92 8.67 8.53
C GLN A 316 21.72 7.55 9.56
N SER A 317 20.58 7.53 10.28
CA SER A 317 20.33 6.57 11.35
C SER A 317 19.50 5.37 10.91
N ILE A 318 18.75 5.46 9.80
CA ILE A 318 17.71 4.48 9.45
C ILE A 318 18.27 3.08 9.18
N GLU A 319 19.48 2.94 8.63
CA GLU A 319 20.11 1.62 8.42
C GLU A 319 20.31 0.90 9.75
N SER A 320 20.84 1.60 10.76
CA SER A 320 21.01 1.06 12.10
C SER A 320 19.67 0.69 12.74
N THR A 321 18.67 1.58 12.61
CA THR A 321 17.29 1.34 13.07
C THR A 321 16.70 0.10 12.42
N PHE A 322 16.86 -0.05 11.10
CA PHE A 322 16.38 -1.20 10.35
C PHE A 322 16.99 -2.51 10.85
N LYS A 323 18.31 -2.56 10.97
CA LYS A 323 19.02 -3.76 11.47
C LYS A 323 18.58 -4.15 12.88
N LYS A 324 18.45 -3.17 13.77
CA LYS A 324 17.96 -3.40 15.15
C LYS A 324 16.51 -3.91 15.16
N ALA A 325 15.62 -3.31 14.37
CA ALA A 325 14.23 -3.72 14.28
C ALA A 325 14.07 -5.16 13.73
N MET A 326 14.86 -5.54 12.71
CA MET A 326 14.87 -6.91 12.19
C MET A 326 15.37 -7.91 13.23
N ASN A 327 16.45 -7.59 13.94
CA ASN A 327 16.98 -8.44 15.02
C ASN A 327 15.99 -8.55 16.19
N ALA A 328 15.21 -7.52 16.48
CA ALA A 328 14.17 -7.56 17.50
C ALA A 328 12.92 -8.37 17.07
N GLY A 329 12.78 -8.70 15.77
CA GLY A 329 11.64 -9.46 15.25
C GLY A 329 10.42 -8.59 14.92
N VAL A 330 10.60 -7.30 14.65
CA VAL A 330 9.53 -6.42 14.18
C VAL A 330 9.02 -6.91 12.83
N LYS A 331 7.70 -7.02 12.68
CA LYS A 331 7.08 -7.43 11.41
C LYS A 331 7.19 -6.33 10.37
N LEU A 332 7.87 -6.60 9.27
CA LEU A 332 8.12 -5.65 8.19
C LEU A 332 7.10 -5.85 7.07
N ALA A 333 6.34 -4.79 6.72
CA ALA A 333 5.49 -4.75 5.54
C ALA A 333 6.08 -3.78 4.51
N TYR A 334 6.11 -4.21 3.24
CA TYR A 334 6.58 -3.38 2.14
C TYR A 334 5.66 -2.18 1.94
N GLY A 335 6.24 -1.00 1.81
CA GLY A 335 5.55 0.23 1.45
C GLY A 335 6.56 1.29 1.05
N THR A 336 6.22 2.07 0.04
CA THR A 336 7.16 2.94 -0.65
C THR A 336 6.98 4.41 -0.37
N ASP A 337 5.74 4.84 -0.04
CA ASP A 337 5.34 6.25 -0.03
C ASP A 337 5.50 6.92 -1.41
N ILE A 338 5.32 6.13 -2.50
CA ILE A 338 5.30 6.67 -3.85
C ILE A 338 4.11 7.64 -4.01
N GLY A 339 4.38 8.77 -4.65
CA GLY A 339 3.55 9.96 -4.59
C GLY A 339 4.22 11.02 -3.71
N GLY A 340 4.90 10.65 -2.62
CA GLY A 340 5.90 11.46 -1.93
C GLY A 340 7.20 11.57 -2.73
N TYR A 341 7.45 10.65 -3.64
CA TYR A 341 8.43 10.77 -4.72
C TYR A 341 7.77 10.52 -6.09
N ASP A 342 8.46 10.90 -7.16
CA ASP A 342 7.91 10.88 -8.53
C ASP A 342 7.58 9.45 -8.99
N TRP A 343 6.38 9.24 -9.49
CA TRP A 343 5.87 7.98 -10.06
C TRP A 343 6.69 7.44 -11.25
N LYS A 344 7.59 8.25 -11.85
CA LYS A 344 8.53 7.80 -12.89
C LYS A 344 9.68 6.96 -12.32
N LEU A 345 9.93 7.03 -11.02
CA LEU A 345 10.98 6.28 -10.35
C LEU A 345 10.49 4.86 -10.01
N PRO A 346 11.42 3.88 -9.89
CA PRO A 346 11.03 2.50 -9.62
C PRO A 346 10.33 2.34 -8.27
N GLN A 347 9.07 1.89 -8.28
CA GLN A 347 8.30 1.58 -7.07
C GLN A 347 8.93 0.45 -6.24
N ALA A 348 9.67 -0.47 -6.86
CA ALA A 348 10.36 -1.58 -6.19
C ALA A 348 11.74 -1.20 -5.61
N LYS A 349 12.03 0.09 -5.42
CA LYS A 349 13.36 0.57 -5.00
C LYS A 349 13.71 0.19 -3.56
N ASP A 350 12.75 0.14 -2.66
CA ASP A 350 12.97 -0.19 -1.25
C ASP A 350 13.52 -1.62 -1.04
N PHE A 351 13.27 -2.55 -1.95
CA PHE A 351 13.87 -3.89 -1.88
C PHE A 351 15.40 -3.87 -1.92
N GLU A 352 16.01 -2.92 -2.63
CA GLU A 352 17.47 -2.80 -2.65
C GLU A 352 18.02 -2.49 -1.26
N TYR A 353 17.39 -1.54 -0.54
CA TYR A 353 17.78 -1.20 0.83
C TYR A 353 17.59 -2.38 1.77
N PHE A 354 16.48 -3.10 1.66
CA PHE A 354 16.21 -4.27 2.51
C PHE A 354 17.32 -5.31 2.39
N VAL A 355 17.68 -5.67 1.15
CA VAL A 355 18.71 -6.67 0.90
C VAL A 355 20.11 -6.14 1.21
N GLN A 356 20.43 -4.91 0.84
CA GLN A 356 21.71 -4.26 1.14
C GLN A 356 21.96 -4.18 2.65
N TRP A 357 20.90 -4.01 3.45
CA TRP A 357 21.01 -3.92 4.91
C TRP A 357 20.87 -5.27 5.60
N GLY A 358 20.87 -6.36 4.85
CA GLY A 358 21.04 -7.71 5.34
C GLY A 358 19.79 -8.56 5.44
N LEU A 359 18.65 -8.11 4.90
CA LEU A 359 17.48 -8.97 4.80
C LEU A 359 17.67 -9.95 3.64
N ASP A 360 17.39 -11.23 3.88
CA ASP A 360 17.39 -12.25 2.83
C ASP A 360 16.44 -11.87 1.69
N PRO A 361 16.81 -12.06 0.40
CA PRO A 361 15.97 -11.68 -0.73
C PRO A 361 14.55 -12.29 -0.71
N VAL A 362 14.41 -13.55 -0.28
CA VAL A 362 13.10 -14.20 -0.15
C VAL A 362 12.29 -13.52 0.97
N LYS A 363 12.95 -13.21 2.10
CA LYS A 363 12.33 -12.45 3.19
C LYS A 363 11.89 -11.04 2.73
N ALA A 364 12.71 -10.37 1.92
CA ALA A 364 12.34 -9.09 1.32
C ALA A 364 11.08 -9.24 0.45
N ILE A 365 11.00 -10.24 -0.43
CA ILE A 365 9.80 -10.52 -1.23
C ILE A 365 8.59 -10.82 -0.35
N GLN A 366 8.77 -11.55 0.75
CA GLN A 366 7.69 -11.86 1.70
C GLN A 366 7.08 -10.58 2.30
N THR A 367 7.84 -9.50 2.49
CA THR A 367 7.31 -8.22 3.00
C THR A 367 6.26 -7.62 2.07
N ALA A 368 6.38 -7.82 0.76
CA ALA A 368 5.45 -7.34 -0.27
C ALA A 368 4.46 -8.42 -0.75
N THR A 369 4.41 -9.56 -0.11
CA THR A 369 3.50 -10.66 -0.47
C THR A 369 2.78 -11.17 0.78
N THR A 370 3.23 -12.22 1.40
CA THR A 370 2.54 -12.87 2.53
C THR A 370 2.40 -11.98 3.76
N THR A 371 3.44 -11.21 4.11
CA THR A 371 3.40 -10.31 5.27
C THR A 371 2.49 -9.10 5.03
N ALA A 372 2.54 -8.52 3.83
CA ALA A 372 1.61 -7.45 3.44
C ALA A 372 0.16 -7.95 3.41
N ALA A 373 -0.08 -9.16 2.88
CA ALA A 373 -1.40 -9.79 2.90
C ALA A 373 -1.93 -10.00 4.34
N GLU A 374 -1.04 -10.35 5.28
CA GLU A 374 -1.38 -10.43 6.71
C GLU A 374 -1.80 -9.07 7.27
N LEU A 375 -1.00 -8.04 7.01
CA LEU A 375 -1.32 -6.67 7.43
C LEU A 375 -2.69 -6.23 6.92
N LEU A 376 -2.98 -6.48 5.65
CA LEU A 376 -4.23 -6.09 5.00
C LEU A 376 -5.43 -7.00 5.35
N ASN A 377 -5.21 -8.03 6.19
CA ASN A 377 -6.22 -9.03 6.56
C ASN A 377 -6.76 -9.82 5.35
N MET A 378 -5.90 -10.10 4.38
CA MET A 378 -6.22 -10.76 3.11
C MET A 378 -5.39 -12.04 2.87
N LYS A 379 -4.90 -12.69 3.93
CA LYS A 379 -4.19 -13.99 3.84
C LYS A 379 -5.00 -15.01 3.03
N GLY A 380 -4.32 -15.75 2.14
CA GLY A 380 -4.94 -16.74 1.27
C GLY A 380 -5.83 -16.15 0.17
N LYS A 381 -5.86 -14.80 0.04
CA LYS A 381 -6.56 -14.11 -1.05
C LYS A 381 -5.60 -13.37 -1.98
N ILE A 382 -4.55 -12.75 -1.43
CA ILE A 382 -3.51 -12.04 -2.16
C ILE A 382 -2.13 -12.43 -1.60
N GLY A 383 -1.05 -12.15 -2.35
CA GLY A 383 0.33 -12.38 -1.90
C GLY A 383 0.75 -13.85 -1.84
N GLU A 384 -0.09 -14.77 -2.28
CA GLU A 384 0.19 -16.20 -2.38
C GLU A 384 -0.42 -16.76 -3.67
N ILE A 385 0.24 -17.73 -4.29
CA ILE A 385 -0.30 -18.52 -5.40
C ILE A 385 -0.80 -19.82 -4.80
N VAL A 386 -2.08 -19.86 -4.41
CA VAL A 386 -2.72 -21.04 -3.80
C VAL A 386 -4.17 -21.17 -4.31
N PRO A 387 -4.74 -22.37 -4.36
CA PRO A 387 -6.13 -22.55 -4.78
C PRO A 387 -7.11 -21.64 -3.98
N GLY A 388 -7.97 -20.93 -4.67
CA GLY A 388 -8.96 -20.01 -4.09
C GLY A 388 -8.45 -18.59 -3.81
N ALA A 389 -7.15 -18.31 -3.98
CA ALA A 389 -6.60 -16.96 -4.01
C ALA A 389 -6.95 -16.26 -5.34
N TYR A 390 -6.92 -14.94 -5.35
CA TYR A 390 -7.01 -14.20 -6.61
C TYR A 390 -5.83 -14.55 -7.52
N ALA A 391 -6.10 -14.63 -8.81
CA ALA A 391 -5.07 -14.86 -9.83
C ALA A 391 -4.29 -13.56 -10.09
N ASP A 392 -3.57 -13.13 -9.07
CA ASP A 392 -2.66 -11.98 -9.07
C ASP A 392 -1.22 -12.54 -9.14
N ILE A 393 -0.67 -12.55 -10.35
CA ILE A 393 0.58 -13.26 -10.68
C ILE A 393 1.47 -12.33 -11.49
N ILE A 394 2.76 -12.31 -11.18
CA ILE A 394 3.76 -11.57 -11.95
C ILE A 394 4.90 -12.48 -12.37
N ALA A 395 5.61 -12.07 -13.42
CA ALA A 395 6.84 -12.76 -13.82
C ALA A 395 7.92 -11.78 -14.29
N THR A 396 9.16 -12.20 -14.06
CA THR A 396 10.37 -11.50 -14.52
C THR A 396 11.30 -12.48 -15.22
N SER A 397 12.10 -11.98 -16.17
CA SER A 397 13.09 -12.78 -16.90
C SER A 397 14.29 -13.16 -16.05
N MET A 398 14.56 -12.44 -14.97
CA MET A 398 15.66 -12.69 -14.02
C MET A 398 15.12 -13.23 -12.70
N ASP A 399 15.97 -13.94 -11.96
CA ASP A 399 15.66 -14.51 -10.66
C ASP A 399 15.85 -13.46 -9.54
N PRO A 400 14.77 -12.92 -8.93
CA PRO A 400 14.86 -11.87 -7.92
C PRO A 400 15.47 -12.35 -6.60
N THR A 401 15.59 -13.66 -6.39
CA THR A 401 16.28 -14.18 -5.20
C THR A 401 17.79 -14.16 -5.35
N LYS A 402 18.29 -13.96 -6.58
CA LYS A 402 19.72 -13.78 -6.88
C LYS A 402 20.09 -12.31 -7.08
N ASP A 403 19.21 -11.55 -7.72
CA ASP A 403 19.33 -10.09 -7.87
C ASP A 403 17.96 -9.45 -7.65
N ILE A 404 17.79 -8.85 -6.49
CA ILE A 404 16.53 -8.25 -6.08
C ILE A 404 16.08 -7.11 -7.01
N LYS A 405 17.01 -6.48 -7.75
CA LYS A 405 16.72 -5.43 -8.75
C LYS A 405 15.86 -5.94 -9.92
N ALA A 406 15.78 -7.26 -10.11
CA ALA A 406 14.85 -7.87 -11.06
C ALA A 406 13.39 -7.43 -10.84
N LEU A 407 13.01 -7.12 -9.59
CA LEU A 407 11.68 -6.63 -9.25
C LEU A 407 11.37 -5.22 -9.77
N GLN A 408 12.36 -4.45 -10.20
CA GLN A 408 12.15 -3.16 -10.86
C GLN A 408 11.80 -3.31 -12.35
N ASN A 409 11.91 -4.52 -12.90
CA ASN A 409 11.69 -4.81 -14.31
C ASN A 409 10.74 -6.01 -14.48
N ILE A 410 9.50 -5.84 -14.03
CA ILE A 410 8.47 -6.87 -14.21
C ILE A 410 8.08 -6.94 -15.68
N ASN A 411 8.12 -8.14 -16.24
CA ASN A 411 7.91 -8.37 -17.67
C ASN A 411 6.51 -8.91 -18.00
N TRP A 412 5.83 -9.49 -17.01
CA TRP A 412 4.49 -10.03 -17.17
C TRP A 412 3.65 -9.79 -15.92
N VAL A 413 2.38 -9.40 -16.11
CA VAL A 413 1.45 -9.07 -15.01
C VAL A 413 0.07 -9.60 -15.31
N MET A 414 -0.48 -10.40 -14.39
CA MET A 414 -1.87 -10.80 -14.32
C MET A 414 -2.47 -10.30 -13.00
N LYS A 415 -3.66 -9.71 -13.07
CA LYS A 415 -4.47 -9.36 -11.90
C LYS A 415 -5.88 -9.89 -12.09
N GLY A 416 -6.40 -10.65 -11.11
CA GLY A 416 -7.73 -11.23 -11.16
C GLY A 416 -7.99 -12.07 -12.43
N GLY A 417 -6.97 -12.82 -12.90
CA GLY A 417 -7.06 -13.67 -14.08
C GLY A 417 -6.97 -12.95 -15.44
N VAL A 418 -6.81 -11.62 -15.45
CA VAL A 418 -6.65 -10.82 -16.67
C VAL A 418 -5.19 -10.42 -16.83
N VAL A 419 -4.62 -10.66 -18.00
CA VAL A 419 -3.24 -10.27 -18.35
C VAL A 419 -3.21 -8.81 -18.79
N TYR A 420 -2.45 -7.98 -18.08
CA TYR A 420 -2.28 -6.54 -18.36
C TYR A 420 -0.94 -6.19 -18.99
N LYS A 421 0.09 -7.01 -18.74
CA LYS A 421 1.41 -6.85 -19.34
C LYS A 421 1.93 -8.21 -19.80
N ASN A 422 2.43 -8.27 -21.04
CA ASN A 422 3.00 -9.49 -21.59
C ASN A 422 4.18 -9.20 -22.51
N LEU A 423 5.40 -9.30 -21.95
CA LEU A 423 6.66 -9.15 -22.68
C LEU A 423 7.45 -10.47 -22.75
N LEU A 424 6.90 -11.59 -22.24
CA LEU A 424 7.61 -12.85 -22.08
C LEU A 424 6.98 -14.05 -22.78
N SER A 425 5.67 -14.04 -23.03
CA SER A 425 4.97 -15.25 -23.48
C SER A 425 4.40 -15.13 -24.88
N SER A 426 4.40 -16.26 -25.62
CA SER A 426 3.44 -16.52 -26.68
C SER A 426 2.13 -17.02 -26.05
N ILE A 427 0.99 -16.53 -26.52
CA ILE A 427 -0.33 -17.04 -26.13
C ILE A 427 -0.75 -18.02 -27.22
N HIS A 428 -1.01 -19.27 -26.85
CA HIS A 428 -1.47 -20.35 -27.74
C HIS A 428 -2.85 -20.85 -27.34
#